data_136130af9ae92ca6e0be9d28698384a9
#
_entry.id   136130af9ae92ca6e0be9d28698384a9
#
_cell.length_a   1.000
_cell.length_b   1.000
_cell.length_c   1.000
_cell.angle_alpha   90.00
_cell.angle_beta   90.00
_cell.angle_gamma   90.00
#
_symmetry.space_group_name_H-M   'P 1'
#
loop_
_entity.id
_entity.type
_entity.pdbx_description
1 polymer ?
#
loop_
_entity_poly.entity_id
_entity_poly.type
_entity_poly.pdbx_seq_one_letter_code
_entity_poly.pdbx_strand_id
1 'polypeptide(L)'
;STYKPPTAPILPSSVLEQYRMNEALRQENAVAVPAGSVLPPEYDAYTPESTGVPAYPPTEAGFLTELKPVQKKPLVKTSPKQTRSAPSVSALPKRAEDPDAALTVRVATDISAGGEDTVAKRVHSLESELTQMKIMLASVMEKQQPKAFVSIREALRRQYVREDLCEELAGKVSIADVNLDRSDPRAVEVLAGYLKQVMSFTNGLAQAQNGARIVAFIGTTGVGKTTTLAKVAATFVLEQNLKGALITADTYRISAIEQLKKYAEILGLPVEVVYSAEDLKEALARHQDKDFILVDTAGRSQHNEFQMEELRALLSAHSQMEKHLVVSATTKEQDAAQIIDLFMECSPDRVIFTKTDETNTIGMVVNLLAHKELPLSFLSNGQSVPDDIIPATAERLAEMLLRE
;
A
#
# COMPACT_ATOMS: atom_id res chain seq x y z
N SER A 1 15.14 -23.84 -5.60
CA SER A 1 14.41 -22.62 -5.23
C SER A 1 14.43 -21.70 -6.44
N THR A 2 13.35 -21.74 -7.25
CA THR A 2 13.18 -20.96 -8.46
C THR A 2 12.70 -19.56 -8.07
N TYR A 3 13.51 -18.55 -8.31
CA TYR A 3 13.15 -17.14 -8.19
C TYR A 3 12.04 -16.81 -9.19
N LYS A 4 10.87 -16.40 -8.67
CA LYS A 4 9.76 -15.89 -9.45
C LYS A 4 9.87 -14.36 -9.46
N PRO A 5 10.04 -13.69 -10.62
CA PRO A 5 10.11 -12.23 -10.64
C PRO A 5 8.80 -11.63 -10.13
N PRO A 6 8.83 -10.47 -9.46
CA PRO A 6 7.62 -9.80 -9.00
C PRO A 6 6.72 -9.48 -10.20
N THR A 7 5.46 -9.87 -10.13
CA THR A 7 4.43 -9.49 -11.09
C THR A 7 4.26 -7.97 -11.07
N ALA A 8 4.15 -7.36 -12.24
CA ALA A 8 3.81 -5.94 -12.36
C ALA A 8 2.51 -5.65 -11.58
N PRO A 9 2.40 -4.48 -10.92
CA PRO A 9 1.20 -4.13 -10.17
C PRO A 9 -0.04 -4.16 -11.07
N ILE A 10 -1.10 -4.84 -10.61
CA ILE A 10 -2.37 -4.94 -11.31
C ILE A 10 -3.14 -3.66 -11.02
N LEU A 11 -3.41 -2.86 -12.05
CA LEU A 11 -4.24 -1.67 -11.93
C LEU A 11 -5.71 -2.05 -11.70
N PRO A 12 -6.45 -1.32 -10.85
CA PRO A 12 -7.89 -1.52 -10.68
C PRO A 12 -8.65 -1.40 -12.00
N SER A 13 -9.77 -2.13 -12.12
CA SER A 13 -10.60 -2.15 -13.35
C SER A 13 -11.08 -0.77 -13.77
N SER A 14 -11.38 0.12 -12.81
CA SER A 14 -11.77 1.51 -13.05
C SER A 14 -10.68 2.35 -13.72
N VAL A 15 -9.42 2.12 -13.37
CA VAL A 15 -8.27 2.80 -13.98
C VAL A 15 -8.04 2.30 -15.42
N LEU A 16 -8.23 1.00 -15.64
CA LEU A 16 -8.14 0.41 -16.98
C LEU A 16 -9.27 0.88 -17.91
N GLU A 17 -10.48 1.11 -17.40
CA GLU A 17 -11.59 1.68 -18.17
C GLU A 17 -11.32 3.14 -18.52
N GLN A 18 -10.82 3.93 -17.61
CA GLN A 18 -10.42 5.33 -17.87
C GLN A 18 -9.27 5.43 -18.87
N TYR A 19 -8.29 4.50 -18.79
CA TYR A 19 -7.22 4.40 -19.77
C TYR A 19 -7.78 4.15 -21.18
N ARG A 20 -8.71 3.18 -21.35
CA ARG A 20 -9.35 2.88 -22.63
C ARG A 20 -10.15 4.06 -23.17
N MET A 21 -10.83 4.80 -22.30
CA MET A 21 -11.59 6.00 -22.68
C MET A 21 -10.66 7.14 -23.15
N ASN A 22 -9.53 7.36 -22.45
CA ASN A 22 -8.55 8.36 -22.86
C ASN A 22 -7.81 7.97 -24.16
N GLU A 23 -7.58 6.68 -24.40
CA GLU A 23 -6.98 6.17 -25.64
C GLU A 23 -7.93 6.35 -26.82
N ALA A 24 -9.23 6.10 -26.64
CA ALA A 24 -10.26 6.36 -27.64
C ALA A 24 -10.36 7.86 -28.00
N LEU A 25 -10.35 8.75 -27.01
CA LEU A 25 -10.33 10.20 -27.21
C LEU A 25 -9.08 10.71 -27.92
N ARG A 26 -7.90 10.08 -27.70
CA ARG A 26 -6.67 10.40 -28.44
C ARG A 26 -6.74 9.96 -29.90
N GLN A 27 -7.35 8.82 -30.18
CA GLN A 27 -7.55 8.33 -31.56
C GLN A 27 -8.53 9.21 -32.33
N GLU A 28 -9.58 9.71 -31.69
CA GLU A 28 -10.53 10.67 -32.30
C GLU A 28 -9.91 12.06 -32.55
N ASN A 29 -8.95 12.50 -31.72
CA ASN A 29 -8.29 13.81 -31.86
C ASN A 29 -7.00 13.77 -32.71
N ALA A 30 -6.60 12.62 -33.23
CA ALA A 30 -5.48 12.48 -34.17
C ALA A 30 -5.88 12.98 -35.57
N VAL A 31 -6.08 14.27 -35.70
CA VAL A 31 -6.19 14.97 -37.02
C VAL A 31 -4.83 14.92 -37.70
N ALA A 32 -4.84 14.46 -38.95
CA ALA A 32 -3.68 14.22 -39.79
C ALA A 32 -2.66 15.38 -39.80
N VAL A 33 -1.41 15.04 -39.47
CA VAL A 33 -0.27 15.94 -39.68
C VAL A 33 0.12 15.83 -41.16
N PRO A 34 0.27 16.96 -41.93
CA PRO A 34 0.71 16.93 -43.33
C PRO A 34 2.16 16.45 -43.44
N ALA A 35 2.42 15.52 -44.36
CA ALA A 35 3.74 15.07 -44.72
C ALA A 35 4.63 16.21 -45.24
N GLY A 36 5.72 16.47 -44.53
CA GLY A 36 6.75 17.40 -45.01
C GLY A 36 7.49 18.16 -43.91
N SER A 37 8.25 17.50 -43.06
CA SER A 37 9.30 18.10 -42.26
C SER A 37 10.55 17.22 -42.28
N VAL A 38 11.66 17.84 -42.70
CA VAL A 38 12.99 17.32 -42.90
C VAL A 38 13.62 16.92 -41.57
N LEU A 39 14.17 15.71 -41.50
CA LEU A 39 14.98 15.21 -40.36
C LEU A 39 16.35 15.92 -40.33
N PRO A 40 16.89 16.27 -39.17
CA PRO A 40 18.28 16.72 -39.02
C PRO A 40 19.27 15.54 -39.08
N PRO A 41 20.56 15.80 -39.41
CA PRO A 41 21.51 14.76 -39.80
C PRO A 41 22.01 13.90 -38.63
N GLU A 42 22.36 12.65 -39.00
CA GLU A 42 22.93 11.60 -38.19
C GLU A 42 24.15 12.05 -37.37
N TYR A 43 24.18 11.66 -36.10
CA TYR A 43 25.39 11.70 -35.27
C TYR A 43 26.17 10.41 -35.46
N ASP A 44 27.45 10.57 -35.83
CA ASP A 44 28.45 9.51 -36.06
C ASP A 44 28.67 8.67 -34.80
N ALA A 45 28.80 7.36 -35.04
CA ALA A 45 29.10 6.34 -34.06
C ALA A 45 30.49 6.53 -33.44
N TYR A 46 30.52 6.68 -32.11
CA TYR A 46 31.76 6.62 -31.33
C TYR A 46 32.12 5.17 -31.05
N THR A 47 33.23 4.70 -31.57
CA THR A 47 33.85 3.41 -31.26
C THR A 47 34.80 3.56 -30.07
N PRO A 48 34.63 2.82 -28.95
CA PRO A 48 35.66 2.76 -27.91
C PRO A 48 36.63 1.60 -28.16
N GLU A 49 37.92 1.90 -28.18
CA GLU A 49 39.01 0.92 -28.12
C GLU A 49 39.09 0.22 -26.76
N SER A 50 39.30 -1.07 -26.87
CA SER A 50 39.73 -2.10 -25.93
C SER A 50 40.26 -1.72 -24.55
N THR A 51 39.52 -2.14 -23.47
CA THR A 51 40.12 -2.75 -22.26
C THR A 51 39.21 -3.88 -21.78
N GLY A 52 39.80 -5.08 -21.61
CA GLY A 52 39.12 -6.35 -21.44
C GLY A 52 38.29 -6.49 -20.16
N VAL A 53 37.05 -6.89 -20.37
CA VAL A 53 36.16 -7.48 -19.35
C VAL A 53 35.44 -8.66 -20.01
N PRO A 54 35.30 -9.83 -19.38
CA PRO A 54 34.79 -11.05 -20.05
C PRO A 54 33.30 -10.95 -20.36
N ALA A 55 32.95 -11.38 -21.57
CA ALA A 55 31.61 -11.43 -22.12
C ALA A 55 30.74 -12.49 -21.47
N TYR A 56 29.50 -12.12 -21.11
CA TYR A 56 28.40 -13.05 -20.83
C TYR A 56 27.68 -13.40 -22.15
N PRO A 57 27.25 -14.66 -22.35
CA PRO A 57 26.61 -15.09 -23.59
C PRO A 57 25.20 -14.51 -23.77
N PRO A 58 24.74 -14.34 -25.01
CA PRO A 58 23.41 -13.80 -25.30
C PRO A 58 22.31 -14.82 -25.03
N THR A 59 21.26 -14.43 -24.33
CA THR A 59 20.01 -15.20 -24.18
C THR A 59 19.11 -14.96 -25.39
N GLU A 60 18.76 -16.06 -26.03
CA GLU A 60 17.92 -16.13 -27.21
C GLU A 60 16.49 -15.58 -26.99
N ALA A 61 16.02 -14.82 -27.96
CA ALA A 61 14.62 -14.47 -28.14
C ALA A 61 13.85 -15.70 -28.70
N GLY A 62 12.75 -16.04 -28.08
CA GLY A 62 11.81 -17.00 -28.63
C GLY A 62 10.76 -17.43 -27.61
N PHE A 63 9.54 -16.97 -27.80
CA PHE A 63 8.30 -17.75 -27.84
C PHE A 63 7.08 -16.83 -27.70
N LEU A 64 6.57 -16.41 -28.84
CA LEU A 64 5.17 -16.03 -29.00
C LEU A 64 4.38 -17.35 -29.18
N THR A 65 3.52 -17.70 -28.23
CA THR A 65 2.52 -18.75 -28.42
C THR A 65 1.11 -18.19 -28.22
N GLU A 66 0.30 -18.45 -29.22
CA GLU A 66 -1.08 -18.04 -29.41
C GLU A 66 -1.98 -18.43 -28.24
N LEU A 67 -2.80 -17.49 -27.74
CA LEU A 67 -3.89 -17.75 -26.81
C LEU A 67 -5.18 -18.01 -27.60
N LYS A 68 -5.75 -19.22 -27.43
CA LYS A 68 -7.09 -19.60 -27.94
C LYS A 68 -8.19 -18.94 -27.11
N PRO A 69 -9.33 -18.56 -27.72
CA PRO A 69 -10.41 -17.87 -27.00
C PRO A 69 -11.23 -18.82 -26.11
N VAL A 70 -11.50 -18.38 -24.89
CA VAL A 70 -12.37 -19.07 -23.93
C VAL A 70 -13.82 -18.72 -24.19
N GLN A 71 -14.66 -19.74 -24.40
CA GLN A 71 -16.11 -19.65 -24.62
C GLN A 71 -16.82 -19.23 -23.31
N LYS A 72 -17.69 -18.21 -23.42
CA LYS A 72 -18.59 -17.77 -22.35
C LYS A 72 -19.80 -18.71 -22.23
N LYS A 73 -20.08 -19.22 -21.01
CA LYS A 73 -21.36 -19.85 -20.65
C LYS A 73 -22.36 -18.79 -20.18
N PRO A 74 -23.66 -18.92 -20.46
CA PRO A 74 -24.67 -17.90 -20.19
C PRO A 74 -25.13 -17.89 -18.72
N LEU A 75 -25.38 -16.68 -18.18
CA LEU A 75 -26.01 -16.44 -16.89
C LEU A 75 -27.48 -16.82 -16.88
N VAL A 76 -27.88 -17.57 -15.88
CA VAL A 76 -29.29 -17.85 -15.55
C VAL A 76 -29.82 -16.72 -14.67
N LYS A 77 -30.88 -16.06 -15.17
CA LYS A 77 -31.66 -15.04 -14.43
C LYS A 77 -32.62 -15.73 -13.46
N THR A 78 -32.61 -15.41 -12.18
CA THR A 78 -33.69 -15.71 -11.26
C THR A 78 -34.25 -14.43 -10.68
N SER A 79 -35.55 -14.22 -10.86
CA SER A 79 -36.35 -13.10 -10.38
C SER A 79 -36.81 -13.29 -8.92
N PRO A 80 -37.23 -12.24 -8.23
CA PRO A 80 -37.51 -12.26 -6.77
C PRO A 80 -38.97 -12.70 -6.49
N LYS A 81 -39.17 -13.39 -5.36
CA LYS A 81 -40.51 -13.62 -4.76
C LYS A 81 -40.57 -13.23 -3.30
N GLN A 82 -41.31 -12.18 -3.07
CA GLN A 82 -42.34 -11.92 -2.07
C GLN A 82 -42.14 -12.39 -0.61
N THR A 83 -42.19 -11.40 0.24
CA THR A 83 -42.53 -11.29 1.65
C THR A 83 -43.66 -12.21 2.15
N ARG A 84 -43.46 -12.84 3.32
CA ARG A 84 -44.56 -13.15 4.25
C ARG A 84 -44.14 -13.06 5.71
N SER A 85 -44.91 -12.35 6.42
CA SER A 85 -45.13 -12.06 7.83
C SER A 85 -44.75 -13.13 8.87
N ALA A 86 -44.30 -12.61 10.03
CA ALA A 86 -44.14 -13.31 11.29
C ALA A 86 -45.49 -13.75 11.91
N PRO A 87 -45.46 -14.70 12.80
CA PRO A 87 -46.34 -14.63 13.98
C PRO A 87 -45.60 -14.79 15.32
N SER A 88 -46.22 -14.17 16.25
CA SER A 88 -46.09 -13.90 17.67
C SER A 88 -45.64 -15.05 18.61
N VAL A 89 -45.00 -14.55 19.66
CA VAL A 89 -44.72 -15.06 21.02
C VAL A 89 -45.82 -15.95 21.61
N SER A 90 -45.42 -17.11 22.21
CA SER A 90 -46.08 -17.65 23.40
C SER A 90 -45.20 -18.67 24.14
N ALA A 91 -44.98 -18.37 25.43
CA ALA A 91 -44.87 -19.27 26.59
C ALA A 91 -43.73 -20.29 26.74
N LEU A 92 -42.88 -20.01 27.72
CA LEU A 92 -42.07 -20.99 28.49
C LEU A 92 -42.98 -21.98 29.25
N PRO A 93 -42.50 -23.18 29.49
CA PRO A 93 -42.63 -23.80 30.80
C PRO A 93 -41.30 -24.26 31.43
N LYS A 94 -41.39 -24.36 32.73
CA LYS A 94 -40.43 -24.52 33.80
C LYS A 94 -39.63 -25.86 33.76
N ARG A 95 -38.39 -25.73 34.18
CA ARG A 95 -37.49 -26.60 34.94
C ARG A 95 -38.06 -27.93 35.48
N ALA A 96 -37.37 -29.04 35.13
CA ALA A 96 -37.21 -30.23 35.96
C ALA A 96 -35.83 -30.84 35.72
N GLU A 97 -35.17 -31.09 36.84
CA GLU A 97 -33.88 -31.79 37.00
C GLU A 97 -34.08 -33.29 36.74
N ASP A 98 -33.11 -33.93 36.02
CA ASP A 98 -32.46 -35.14 36.50
C ASP A 98 -31.34 -35.59 35.54
N PRO A 99 -30.16 -35.91 36.03
CA PRO A 99 -29.07 -36.43 35.23
C PRO A 99 -29.07 -37.96 35.36
N ASP A 100 -29.39 -38.68 34.36
CA ASP A 100 -28.99 -40.04 34.04
C ASP A 100 -30.03 -40.70 33.08
N ALA A 101 -29.85 -40.41 31.81
CA ALA A 101 -30.42 -41.25 30.77
C ALA A 101 -29.33 -41.70 29.82
N ALA A 102 -28.78 -42.84 30.15
CA ALA A 102 -27.91 -43.60 29.27
C ALA A 102 -28.59 -43.81 27.92
N LEU A 103 -28.01 -43.20 26.89
CA LEU A 103 -28.44 -43.39 25.51
C LEU A 103 -28.03 -44.80 25.06
N THR A 104 -28.91 -45.78 25.30
CA THR A 104 -28.77 -47.11 24.77
C THR A 104 -29.11 -47.06 23.26
N VAL A 105 -28.09 -46.99 22.44
CA VAL A 105 -28.21 -47.20 21.02
C VAL A 105 -28.55 -48.69 20.80
N ARG A 106 -29.82 -48.98 20.48
CA ARG A 106 -30.22 -50.30 19.95
C ARG A 106 -29.66 -50.41 18.53
N VAL A 107 -28.54 -51.11 18.41
CA VAL A 107 -28.05 -51.62 17.13
C VAL A 107 -28.97 -52.76 16.72
N ALA A 108 -29.85 -52.50 15.77
CA ALA A 108 -30.55 -53.58 15.06
C ALA A 108 -29.53 -54.31 14.19
N THR A 109 -29.14 -55.49 14.60
CA THR A 109 -28.35 -56.43 13.79
C THR A 109 -29.25 -57.08 12.77
N ASP A 110 -29.32 -56.52 11.58
CA ASP A 110 -29.72 -57.26 10.39
C ASP A 110 -28.44 -57.74 9.69
N ILE A 111 -28.06 -59.00 10.02
CA ILE A 111 -27.01 -59.71 9.31
C ILE A 111 -27.69 -60.48 8.16
N SER A 112 -27.64 -59.91 6.98
CA SER A 112 -27.79 -60.70 5.73
C SER A 112 -26.59 -60.40 4.82
N ALA A 113 -25.96 -61.47 4.41
CA ALA A 113 -24.73 -61.60 3.65
C ALA A 113 -24.59 -60.64 2.48
N GLY A 114 -23.54 -59.82 2.48
CA GLY A 114 -23.16 -58.96 1.34
C GLY A 114 -22.09 -57.98 1.68
N GLY A 115 -20.83 -58.40 1.76
CA GLY A 115 -19.68 -57.56 1.44
C GLY A 115 -19.03 -56.77 2.56
N GLU A 116 -17.90 -57.26 3.01
CA GLU A 116 -16.88 -56.55 3.80
C GLU A 116 -16.55 -55.15 3.20
N ASP A 117 -16.77 -54.96 1.90
CA ASP A 117 -16.53 -53.72 1.13
C ASP A 117 -17.53 -52.60 1.46
N THR A 118 -18.77 -52.92 1.86
CA THR A 118 -19.79 -51.91 2.25
C THR A 118 -19.57 -51.41 3.68
N VAL A 119 -19.07 -52.23 4.57
CA VAL A 119 -18.73 -51.82 5.95
C VAL A 119 -17.50 -50.90 5.93
N ALA A 120 -16.46 -51.26 5.16
CA ALA A 120 -15.26 -50.43 5.02
C ALA A 120 -15.58 -49.04 4.41
N LYS A 121 -16.43 -48.95 3.41
CA LYS A 121 -16.90 -47.68 2.83
C LYS A 121 -17.70 -46.85 3.83
N ARG A 122 -18.51 -47.48 4.67
CA ARG A 122 -19.29 -46.78 5.71
C ARG A 122 -18.43 -46.28 6.85
N VAL A 123 -17.41 -47.04 7.27
CA VAL A 123 -16.41 -46.61 8.25
C VAL A 123 -15.63 -45.41 7.72
N HIS A 124 -15.18 -45.46 6.50
CA HIS A 124 -14.44 -44.34 5.86
C HIS A 124 -15.31 -43.07 5.69
N SER A 125 -16.60 -43.22 5.38
CA SER A 125 -17.57 -42.13 5.36
C SER A 125 -17.74 -41.50 6.74
N LEU A 126 -17.90 -42.32 7.78
CA LEU A 126 -18.04 -41.85 9.17
C LEU A 126 -16.75 -41.18 9.70
N GLU A 127 -15.58 -41.68 9.33
CA GLU A 127 -14.30 -41.07 9.67
C GLU A 127 -14.15 -39.69 9.01
N SER A 128 -14.59 -39.56 7.74
CA SER A 128 -14.62 -38.31 7.02
C SER A 128 -15.57 -37.29 7.65
N GLU A 129 -16.79 -37.72 8.02
CA GLU A 129 -17.78 -36.90 8.74
C GLU A 129 -17.28 -36.47 10.12
N LEU A 130 -16.66 -37.35 10.88
CA LEU A 130 -16.03 -37.06 12.16
C LEU A 130 -14.89 -36.05 12.02
N THR A 131 -14.09 -36.18 10.98
CA THR A 131 -13.02 -35.23 10.67
C THR A 131 -13.57 -33.86 10.31
N GLN A 132 -14.61 -33.80 9.47
CA GLN A 132 -15.30 -32.53 9.14
C GLN A 132 -15.96 -31.90 10.37
N MET A 133 -16.61 -32.69 11.22
CA MET A 133 -17.18 -32.21 12.49
C MET A 133 -16.09 -31.68 13.46
N LYS A 134 -14.96 -32.34 13.56
CA LYS A 134 -13.82 -31.86 14.36
C LYS A 134 -13.27 -30.55 13.86
N ILE A 135 -13.11 -30.38 12.53
CA ILE A 135 -12.67 -29.13 11.92
C ILE A 135 -13.68 -28.02 12.17
N MET A 136 -14.98 -28.32 12.00
CA MET A 136 -16.05 -27.36 12.26
C MET A 136 -16.13 -26.97 13.74
N LEU A 137 -15.99 -27.92 14.66
CA LEU A 137 -15.97 -27.67 16.10
C LEU A 137 -14.75 -26.85 16.51
N ALA A 138 -13.57 -27.15 15.95
CA ALA A 138 -12.35 -26.39 16.18
C ALA A 138 -12.52 -24.92 15.70
N SER A 139 -13.11 -24.70 14.53
CA SER A 139 -13.37 -23.36 14.00
C SER A 139 -14.41 -22.56 14.80
N VAL A 140 -15.40 -23.24 15.41
CA VAL A 140 -16.39 -22.61 16.29
C VAL A 140 -15.78 -22.31 17.67
N MET A 141 -14.94 -23.21 18.20
CA MET A 141 -14.24 -22.99 19.47
C MET A 141 -13.19 -21.88 19.36
N GLU A 142 -12.50 -21.76 18.21
CA GLU A 142 -11.56 -20.67 17.95
C GLU A 142 -12.28 -19.30 17.87
N LYS A 143 -13.49 -19.26 17.29
CA LYS A 143 -14.35 -18.06 17.30
C LYS A 143 -14.98 -17.74 18.66
N GLN A 144 -15.06 -18.70 19.59
CA GLN A 144 -15.63 -18.53 20.93
C GLN A 144 -14.58 -18.35 22.02
N GLN A 145 -13.28 -18.43 21.73
CA GLN A 145 -12.28 -18.02 22.72
C GLN A 145 -12.47 -16.53 22.98
N PRO A 146 -12.70 -16.11 24.25
CA PRO A 146 -12.76 -14.69 24.58
C PRO A 146 -11.43 -14.10 24.10
N LYS A 147 -11.50 -13.09 23.22
CA LYS A 147 -10.31 -12.36 22.78
C LYS A 147 -9.57 -11.94 24.05
N ALA A 148 -8.31 -12.35 24.17
CA ALA A 148 -7.52 -11.99 25.33
C ALA A 148 -7.52 -10.49 25.48
N PHE A 149 -7.90 -10.00 26.65
CA PHE A 149 -7.87 -8.57 26.98
C PHE A 149 -6.47 -8.01 26.77
N VAL A 150 -6.34 -6.98 25.94
CA VAL A 150 -5.08 -6.29 25.65
C VAL A 150 -5.30 -4.81 25.81
N SER A 151 -4.75 -4.22 26.87
CA SER A 151 -4.84 -2.77 27.09
C SER A 151 -4.12 -1.97 25.98
N ILE A 152 -4.49 -0.69 25.83
CA ILE A 152 -3.79 0.23 24.89
C ILE A 152 -2.27 0.19 25.14
N ARG A 153 -1.83 0.26 26.40
CA ARG A 153 -0.42 0.21 26.77
C ARG A 153 0.25 -1.07 26.28
N GLU A 154 -0.39 -2.20 26.52
CA GLU A 154 0.14 -3.50 26.08
C GLU A 154 0.15 -3.62 24.53
N ALA A 155 -0.85 -3.08 23.85
CA ALA A 155 -0.86 -3.02 22.40
C ALA A 155 0.31 -2.19 21.85
N LEU A 156 0.59 -1.04 22.43
CA LEU A 156 1.73 -0.20 22.06
C LEU A 156 3.08 -0.91 22.27
N ARG A 157 3.24 -1.63 23.38
CA ARG A 157 4.44 -2.44 23.63
C ARG A 157 4.62 -3.54 22.58
N ARG A 158 3.54 -4.20 22.17
CA ARG A 158 3.57 -5.22 21.10
C ARG A 158 3.93 -4.62 19.74
N GLN A 159 3.61 -3.34 19.55
CA GLN A 159 4.01 -2.57 18.38
C GLN A 159 5.43 -2.00 18.47
N TYR A 160 6.18 -2.32 19.54
CA TYR A 160 7.52 -1.80 19.84
C TYR A 160 7.57 -0.27 19.98
N VAL A 161 6.49 0.34 20.49
CA VAL A 161 6.57 1.74 20.94
C VAL A 161 7.43 1.80 22.19
N ARG A 162 8.32 2.80 22.27
CA ARG A 162 9.25 2.98 23.40
C ARG A 162 8.50 3.15 24.73
N GLU A 163 9.07 2.63 25.79
CA GLU A 163 8.42 2.65 27.10
C GLU A 163 8.22 4.07 27.65
N ASP A 164 9.15 5.01 27.38
CA ASP A 164 8.99 6.41 27.76
C ASP A 164 7.74 7.06 27.16
N LEU A 165 7.39 6.75 25.90
CA LEU A 165 6.16 7.19 25.25
C LEU A 165 4.92 6.50 25.82
N CYS A 166 5.04 5.22 26.17
CA CYS A 166 3.95 4.49 26.85
C CYS A 166 3.67 5.06 28.25
N GLU A 167 4.71 5.48 28.98
CA GLU A 167 4.58 6.15 30.28
C GLU A 167 4.02 7.57 30.14
N GLU A 168 4.45 8.30 29.12
CA GLU A 168 3.92 9.62 28.82
C GLU A 168 2.42 9.58 28.51
N LEU A 169 1.98 8.59 27.71
CA LEU A 169 0.55 8.34 27.49
C LEU A 169 -0.18 8.10 28.82
N ALA A 170 0.35 7.21 29.67
CA ALA A 170 -0.25 6.90 30.95
C ALA A 170 -0.31 8.10 31.90
N GLY A 171 0.60 9.07 31.76
CA GLY A 171 0.58 10.33 32.53
C GLY A 171 -0.40 11.37 32.01
N LYS A 172 -0.75 11.32 30.72
CA LYS A 172 -1.62 12.30 30.06
C LYS A 172 -3.09 11.88 29.99
N VAL A 173 -3.37 10.59 30.13
CA VAL A 173 -4.71 9.99 30.01
C VAL A 173 -5.13 9.37 31.32
N SER A 174 -6.45 9.25 31.57
CA SER A 174 -6.93 8.61 32.81
C SER A 174 -6.47 7.14 32.90
N ILE A 175 -6.26 6.64 34.11
CA ILE A 175 -5.89 5.23 34.34
C ILE A 175 -6.94 4.28 33.73
N ALA A 176 -8.22 4.66 33.76
CA ALA A 176 -9.30 3.87 33.17
C ALA A 176 -9.16 3.78 31.64
N ASP A 177 -8.83 4.90 30.99
CA ASP A 177 -8.72 4.96 29.52
C ASP A 177 -7.44 4.25 29.00
N VAL A 178 -6.32 4.34 29.73
CA VAL A 178 -5.09 3.58 29.36
C VAL A 178 -5.31 2.07 29.43
N ASN A 179 -6.18 1.63 30.31
CA ASN A 179 -6.54 0.22 30.49
C ASN A 179 -7.75 -0.21 29.67
N LEU A 180 -8.24 0.60 28.72
CA LEU A 180 -9.24 0.14 27.76
C LEU A 180 -8.69 -1.02 26.93
N ASP A 181 -9.54 -1.98 26.64
CA ASP A 181 -9.20 -3.02 25.67
C ASP A 181 -8.99 -2.38 24.30
N ARG A 182 -7.99 -2.84 23.57
CA ARG A 182 -7.66 -2.33 22.23
C ARG A 182 -8.84 -2.44 21.24
N SER A 183 -9.78 -3.34 21.47
CA SER A 183 -10.99 -3.50 20.67
C SER A 183 -12.14 -2.59 21.09
N ASP A 184 -12.01 -1.85 22.20
CA ASP A 184 -12.99 -0.83 22.58
C ASP A 184 -12.97 0.33 21.55
N PRO A 185 -14.11 0.75 21.00
CA PRO A 185 -14.15 1.87 20.04
C PRO A 185 -13.51 3.16 20.56
N ARG A 186 -13.54 3.41 21.88
CA ARG A 186 -12.88 4.57 22.50
C ARG A 186 -11.36 4.46 22.54
N ALA A 187 -10.78 3.26 22.42
CA ALA A 187 -9.34 3.09 22.45
C ALA A 187 -8.66 3.84 21.30
N VAL A 188 -9.25 3.84 20.11
CA VAL A 188 -8.74 4.61 18.94
C VAL A 188 -8.80 6.11 19.24
N GLU A 189 -9.89 6.62 19.79
CA GLU A 189 -10.07 8.04 20.12
C GLU A 189 -9.05 8.51 21.16
N VAL A 190 -8.89 7.74 22.24
CA VAL A 190 -7.93 8.03 23.33
C VAL A 190 -6.50 8.06 22.77
N LEU A 191 -6.11 7.05 22.02
CA LEU A 191 -4.77 6.97 21.44
C LEU A 191 -4.54 8.08 20.39
N ALA A 192 -5.52 8.35 19.52
CA ALA A 192 -5.42 9.43 18.56
C ALA A 192 -5.29 10.81 19.23
N GLY A 193 -6.01 11.04 20.34
CA GLY A 193 -5.88 12.24 21.16
C GLY A 193 -4.47 12.44 21.71
N TYR A 194 -3.83 11.36 22.15
CA TYR A 194 -2.41 11.41 22.58
C TYR A 194 -1.47 11.65 21.39
N LEU A 195 -1.64 10.92 20.29
CA LEU A 195 -0.78 11.08 19.12
C LEU A 195 -0.80 12.52 18.57
N LYS A 196 -1.95 13.20 18.57
CA LYS A 196 -2.07 14.62 18.18
C LYS A 196 -1.28 15.58 19.08
N GLN A 197 -0.96 15.17 20.31
CA GLN A 197 -0.17 15.99 21.23
C GLN A 197 1.34 15.81 21.02
N VAL A 198 1.77 14.65 20.56
CA VAL A 198 3.19 14.29 20.44
C VAL A 198 3.71 14.27 19.01
N MET A 199 2.82 14.28 18.01
CA MET A 199 3.17 14.23 16.59
C MET A 199 2.34 15.22 15.78
N SER A 200 2.88 15.64 14.63
CA SER A 200 2.16 16.47 13.66
C SER A 200 1.69 15.64 12.46
N PHE A 201 0.47 15.93 11.99
CA PHE A 201 -0.16 15.27 10.85
C PHE A 201 -0.64 16.30 9.85
N THR A 202 -0.57 15.99 8.53
CA THR A 202 -1.04 16.92 7.48
C THR A 202 -2.24 16.39 6.71
N ASN A 203 -2.73 15.19 7.03
CA ASN A 203 -3.86 14.57 6.34
C ASN A 203 -3.68 14.57 4.82
N GLY A 204 -2.51 14.09 4.36
CA GLY A 204 -2.16 14.08 2.95
C GLY A 204 -1.68 15.43 2.40
N LEU A 205 -1.99 15.68 1.13
CA LEU A 205 -1.64 16.89 0.41
C LEU A 205 -2.90 17.67 0.05
N ALA A 206 -3.06 18.86 0.62
CA ALA A 206 -4.10 19.78 0.21
C ALA A 206 -3.74 20.47 -1.13
N GLN A 207 -4.73 20.92 -1.89
CA GLN A 207 -4.53 21.72 -3.11
C GLN A 207 -3.82 23.03 -2.79
N ALA A 208 -2.93 23.49 -3.69
CA ALA A 208 -2.31 24.81 -3.55
C ALA A 208 -3.37 25.92 -3.71
N GLN A 209 -3.22 26.97 -2.92
CA GLN A 209 -4.13 28.12 -3.04
C GLN A 209 -3.78 29.01 -4.24
N ASN A 210 -2.51 29.05 -4.65
CA ASN A 210 -2.01 29.84 -5.77
C ASN A 210 -0.94 29.09 -6.54
N GLY A 211 -1.10 28.94 -7.86
CA GLY A 211 -0.13 28.31 -8.76
C GLY A 211 0.01 26.79 -8.56
N ALA A 212 0.98 26.21 -9.23
CA ALA A 212 1.27 24.78 -9.15
C ALA A 212 1.85 24.42 -7.78
N ARG A 213 1.34 23.37 -7.14
CA ARG A 213 2.01 22.77 -5.99
C ARG A 213 3.18 21.93 -6.46
N ILE A 214 4.39 22.30 -6.05
CA ILE A 214 5.62 21.59 -6.44
C ILE A 214 6.06 20.73 -5.26
N VAL A 215 6.14 19.39 -5.47
CA VAL A 215 6.50 18.43 -4.43
C VAL A 215 7.63 17.54 -4.91
N ALA A 216 8.74 17.50 -4.19
CA ALA A 216 9.86 16.59 -4.42
C ALA A 216 9.83 15.41 -3.43
N PHE A 217 9.96 14.19 -3.95
CA PHE A 217 10.08 12.98 -3.14
C PHE A 217 11.55 12.62 -2.98
N ILE A 218 12.06 12.71 -1.75
CA ILE A 218 13.46 12.46 -1.39
C ILE A 218 13.57 11.24 -0.47
N GLY A 219 14.75 10.66 -0.34
CA GLY A 219 14.99 9.50 0.53
C GLY A 219 15.95 8.49 -0.06
N THR A 220 16.23 7.43 0.67
CA THR A 220 17.20 6.39 0.28
C THR A 220 16.70 5.54 -0.90
N THR A 221 17.60 4.73 -1.46
CA THR A 221 17.25 3.83 -2.57
C THR A 221 16.29 2.73 -2.09
N GLY A 222 15.30 2.38 -2.92
CA GLY A 222 14.40 1.26 -2.66
C GLY A 222 13.27 1.52 -1.65
N VAL A 223 13.13 2.74 -1.12
CA VAL A 223 12.06 3.09 -0.18
C VAL A 223 10.69 3.33 -0.85
N GLY A 224 10.59 3.29 -2.17
CA GLY A 224 9.33 3.43 -2.89
C GLY A 224 8.97 4.85 -3.33
N LYS A 225 9.95 5.77 -3.50
CA LYS A 225 9.70 7.16 -3.94
C LYS A 225 8.86 7.25 -5.22
N THR A 226 9.33 6.66 -6.30
CA THR A 226 8.65 6.66 -7.62
C THR A 226 7.25 6.07 -7.54
N THR A 227 7.07 4.97 -6.80
CA THR A 227 5.75 4.34 -6.62
C THR A 227 4.81 5.22 -5.78
N THR A 228 5.32 5.84 -4.72
CA THR A 228 4.55 6.77 -3.88
C THR A 228 4.13 8.01 -4.66
N LEU A 229 5.05 8.57 -5.45
CA LEU A 229 4.76 9.69 -6.35
C LEU A 229 3.63 9.32 -7.34
N ALA A 230 3.70 8.13 -7.94
CA ALA A 230 2.67 7.67 -8.87
C ALA A 230 1.29 7.53 -8.19
N LYS A 231 1.23 7.04 -6.94
CA LYS A 231 0.00 6.95 -6.15
C LYS A 231 -0.59 8.33 -5.86
N VAL A 232 0.24 9.28 -5.41
CA VAL A 232 -0.18 10.65 -5.15
C VAL A 232 -0.67 11.32 -6.43
N ALA A 233 0.04 11.14 -7.56
CA ALA A 233 -0.39 11.66 -8.86
C ALA A 233 -1.74 11.08 -9.28
N ALA A 234 -1.94 9.78 -9.10
CA ALA A 234 -3.18 9.11 -9.44
C ALA A 234 -4.36 9.60 -8.58
N THR A 235 -4.16 9.76 -7.27
CA THR A 235 -5.18 10.36 -6.38
C THR A 235 -5.56 11.77 -6.84
N PHE A 236 -4.59 12.61 -7.19
CA PHE A 236 -4.86 13.97 -7.67
C PHE A 236 -5.64 14.00 -8.97
N VAL A 237 -5.28 13.14 -9.93
CA VAL A 237 -5.96 13.10 -11.23
C VAL A 237 -7.33 12.46 -11.13
N LEU A 238 -7.43 11.29 -10.47
CA LEU A 238 -8.64 10.46 -10.50
C LEU A 238 -9.70 10.92 -9.50
N GLU A 239 -9.29 11.37 -8.31
CA GLU A 239 -10.23 11.74 -7.24
C GLU A 239 -10.49 13.24 -7.21
N GLN A 240 -9.48 14.07 -7.51
CA GLN A 240 -9.59 15.53 -7.41
C GLN A 240 -9.68 16.21 -8.78
N ASN A 241 -9.56 15.46 -9.89
CA ASN A 241 -9.61 15.96 -11.27
C ASN A 241 -8.61 17.12 -11.55
N LEU A 242 -7.41 17.05 -10.92
CA LEU A 242 -6.36 18.05 -11.06
C LEU A 242 -5.49 17.77 -12.28
N LYS A 243 -4.95 18.82 -12.88
CA LYS A 243 -3.99 18.77 -13.98
C LYS A 243 -2.57 18.85 -13.42
N GLY A 244 -1.72 17.91 -13.78
CA GLY A 244 -0.37 17.87 -13.25
C GLY A 244 0.70 17.63 -14.29
N ALA A 245 1.95 17.63 -13.81
CA ALA A 245 3.13 17.18 -14.53
C ALA A 245 4.02 16.34 -13.63
N LEU A 246 4.70 15.36 -14.20
CA LEU A 246 5.69 14.54 -13.52
C LEU A 246 7.08 14.90 -14.03
N ILE A 247 8.03 15.02 -13.13
CA ILE A 247 9.44 15.27 -13.47
C ILE A 247 10.28 14.21 -12.76
N THR A 248 11.23 13.60 -13.45
CA THR A 248 12.19 12.69 -12.82
C THR A 248 13.62 13.18 -12.97
N ALA A 249 14.33 13.21 -11.84
CA ALA A 249 15.77 13.38 -11.75
C ALA A 249 16.49 12.05 -11.40
N ASP A 250 15.77 10.90 -11.34
CA ASP A 250 16.38 9.56 -11.18
C ASP A 250 16.89 9.04 -12.53
N THR A 251 17.95 9.64 -13.04
CA THR A 251 18.56 9.31 -14.33
C THR A 251 19.49 8.10 -14.29
N TYR A 252 19.85 7.65 -13.08
CA TYR A 252 20.72 6.48 -12.89
C TYR A 252 19.99 5.15 -13.14
N ARG A 253 18.67 5.12 -13.02
CA ARG A 253 17.86 3.91 -13.12
C ARG A 253 16.91 4.00 -14.32
N ILE A 254 17.34 3.45 -15.47
CA ILE A 254 16.53 3.43 -16.71
C ILE A 254 15.13 2.87 -16.44
N SER A 255 15.04 1.77 -15.69
CA SER A 255 13.75 1.16 -15.34
C SER A 255 12.83 2.06 -14.51
N ALA A 256 13.35 2.98 -13.70
CA ALA A 256 12.56 3.93 -12.94
C ALA A 256 11.92 5.00 -13.85
N ILE A 257 12.69 5.48 -14.83
CA ILE A 257 12.18 6.43 -15.85
C ILE A 257 11.06 5.77 -16.67
N GLU A 258 11.28 4.53 -17.13
CA GLU A 258 10.26 3.80 -17.90
C GLU A 258 9.00 3.52 -17.07
N GLN A 259 9.16 3.15 -15.81
CA GLN A 259 8.05 2.96 -14.89
C GLN A 259 7.25 4.24 -14.70
N LEU A 260 7.91 5.38 -14.48
CA LEU A 260 7.24 6.67 -14.29
C LEU A 260 6.53 7.12 -15.58
N LYS A 261 7.17 6.93 -16.75
CA LYS A 261 6.55 7.20 -18.07
C LYS A 261 5.28 6.40 -18.27
N LYS A 262 5.28 5.13 -17.88
CA LYS A 262 4.09 4.27 -17.98
C LYS A 262 2.95 4.75 -17.07
N TYR A 263 3.24 5.16 -15.85
CA TYR A 263 2.21 5.77 -14.98
C TYR A 263 1.70 7.10 -15.56
N ALA A 264 2.60 7.95 -16.05
CA ALA A 264 2.23 9.22 -16.67
C ALA A 264 1.31 9.01 -17.89
N GLU A 265 1.63 8.04 -18.74
CA GLU A 265 0.80 7.66 -19.89
C GLU A 265 -0.61 7.24 -19.46
N ILE A 266 -0.73 6.36 -18.46
CA ILE A 266 -2.02 5.90 -17.92
C ILE A 266 -2.83 7.08 -17.38
N LEU A 267 -2.18 8.01 -16.67
CA LEU A 267 -2.84 9.16 -16.05
C LEU A 267 -3.05 10.34 -17.01
N GLY A 268 -2.53 10.27 -18.24
CA GLY A 268 -2.59 11.36 -19.21
C GLY A 268 -1.76 12.59 -18.81
N LEU A 269 -0.68 12.38 -18.03
CA LEU A 269 0.19 13.44 -17.55
C LEU A 269 1.44 13.57 -18.41
N PRO A 270 1.96 14.80 -18.66
CA PRO A 270 3.29 14.99 -19.22
C PRO A 270 4.36 14.51 -18.23
N VAL A 271 5.45 13.96 -18.77
CA VAL A 271 6.62 13.59 -17.99
C VAL A 271 7.89 14.13 -18.61
N GLU A 272 8.75 14.73 -17.78
CA GLU A 272 10.06 15.24 -18.19
C GLU A 272 11.18 14.57 -17.41
N VAL A 273 12.32 14.39 -18.07
CA VAL A 273 13.56 13.91 -17.46
C VAL A 273 14.52 15.07 -17.35
N VAL A 274 15.07 15.31 -16.17
CA VAL A 274 15.99 16.41 -15.90
C VAL A 274 17.32 15.85 -15.36
N TYR A 275 18.43 16.49 -15.74
CA TYR A 275 19.77 16.04 -15.39
C TYR A 275 20.51 17.02 -14.48
N SER A 276 19.99 18.25 -14.35
CA SER A 276 20.59 19.31 -13.54
C SER A 276 19.53 20.13 -12.81
N ALA A 277 19.96 20.99 -11.89
CA ALA A 277 19.08 21.94 -11.20
C ALA A 277 18.52 22.99 -12.19
N GLU A 278 19.30 23.36 -13.19
CA GLU A 278 18.91 24.28 -14.28
C GLU A 278 17.80 23.66 -15.12
N ASP A 279 17.97 22.40 -15.57
CA ASP A 279 16.94 21.68 -16.31
C ASP A 279 15.64 21.58 -15.50
N LEU A 280 15.76 21.31 -14.20
CA LEU A 280 14.60 21.25 -13.30
C LEU A 280 13.88 22.60 -13.24
N LYS A 281 14.63 23.70 -13.10
CA LYS A 281 14.06 25.04 -13.07
C LYS A 281 13.31 25.39 -14.36
N GLU A 282 13.87 25.03 -15.52
CA GLU A 282 13.20 25.21 -16.81
C GLU A 282 11.96 24.33 -16.95
N ALA A 283 12.03 23.05 -16.51
CA ALA A 283 10.88 22.15 -16.53
C ALA A 283 9.74 22.65 -15.63
N LEU A 284 10.05 23.15 -14.44
CA LEU A 284 9.07 23.76 -13.54
C LEU A 284 8.40 24.99 -14.18
N ALA A 285 9.17 25.83 -14.88
CA ALA A 285 8.63 27.01 -15.57
C ALA A 285 7.69 26.62 -16.74
N ARG A 286 7.99 25.54 -17.46
CA ARG A 286 7.11 25.02 -18.54
C ARG A 286 5.75 24.54 -18.04
N HIS A 287 5.69 24.07 -16.80
CA HIS A 287 4.48 23.46 -16.20
C HIS A 287 3.81 24.33 -15.12
N GLN A 288 4.15 25.61 -15.01
CA GLN A 288 3.58 26.51 -14.00
C GLN A 288 2.05 26.73 -14.15
N ASP A 289 1.48 26.35 -15.30
CA ASP A 289 0.03 26.37 -15.58
C ASP A 289 -0.72 25.16 -14.98
N LYS A 290 -0.03 24.21 -14.40
CA LYS A 290 -0.60 23.01 -13.78
C LYS A 290 -1.03 23.27 -12.33
N ASP A 291 -1.91 22.40 -11.81
CA ASP A 291 -2.33 22.43 -10.41
C ASP A 291 -1.26 21.81 -9.51
N PHE A 292 -0.51 20.82 -10.03
CA PHE A 292 0.60 20.18 -9.31
C PHE A 292 1.76 19.74 -10.21
N ILE A 293 2.95 19.73 -9.65
CA ILE A 293 4.16 19.16 -10.26
C ILE A 293 4.82 18.25 -9.23
N LEU A 294 4.99 16.97 -9.56
CA LEU A 294 5.65 15.99 -8.69
C LEU A 294 7.03 15.65 -9.25
N VAL A 295 8.03 15.76 -8.40
CA VAL A 295 9.44 15.54 -8.75
C VAL A 295 9.95 14.25 -8.08
N ASP A 296 10.30 13.24 -8.88
CA ASP A 296 10.96 12.03 -8.43
C ASP A 296 12.47 12.24 -8.40
N THR A 297 13.11 11.99 -7.27
CA THR A 297 14.57 12.12 -7.15
C THR A 297 15.25 10.76 -7.08
N ALA A 298 16.51 10.71 -7.50
CA ALA A 298 17.34 9.51 -7.30
C ALA A 298 17.43 9.16 -5.82
N GLY A 299 17.41 7.85 -5.53
CA GLY A 299 17.70 7.38 -4.17
C GLY A 299 19.15 7.70 -3.80
N ARG A 300 19.33 8.36 -2.68
CA ARG A 300 20.66 8.76 -2.20
C ARG A 300 21.06 7.93 -0.99
N SER A 301 22.32 7.51 -0.96
CA SER A 301 22.86 6.86 0.22
C SER A 301 23.21 7.92 1.28
N GLN A 302 22.73 7.72 2.51
CA GLN A 302 23.07 8.58 3.64
C GLN A 302 24.59 8.64 3.95
N HIS A 303 25.39 7.73 3.39
CA HIS A 303 26.83 7.69 3.58
C HIS A 303 27.63 8.36 2.44
N ASN A 304 26.96 9.00 1.48
CA ASN A 304 27.61 9.63 0.35
C ASN A 304 27.33 11.14 0.31
N GLU A 305 28.24 11.92 0.90
CA GLU A 305 28.14 13.38 1.01
C GLU A 305 27.96 14.05 -0.36
N PHE A 306 28.71 13.61 -1.38
CA PHE A 306 28.59 14.17 -2.74
C PHE A 306 27.17 14.02 -3.30
N GLN A 307 26.56 12.86 -3.11
CA GLN A 307 25.18 12.64 -3.55
C GLN A 307 24.18 13.50 -2.76
N MET A 308 24.44 13.78 -1.50
CA MET A 308 23.60 14.66 -0.70
C MET A 308 23.75 16.14 -1.11
N GLU A 309 24.95 16.59 -1.50
CA GLU A 309 25.16 17.91 -2.07
C GLU A 309 24.45 18.08 -3.41
N GLU A 310 24.53 17.10 -4.29
CA GLU A 310 23.81 17.06 -5.56
C GLU A 310 22.29 17.17 -5.37
N LEU A 311 21.76 16.44 -4.38
CA LEU A 311 20.34 16.52 -4.03
C LEU A 311 19.97 17.90 -3.50
N ARG A 312 20.78 18.50 -2.62
CA ARG A 312 20.55 19.86 -2.09
C ARG A 312 20.56 20.90 -3.20
N ALA A 313 21.51 20.78 -4.13
CA ALA A 313 21.58 21.66 -5.30
C ALA A 313 20.31 21.54 -6.17
N LEU A 314 19.85 20.31 -6.43
CA LEU A 314 18.61 20.06 -7.17
C LEU A 314 17.38 20.67 -6.46
N LEU A 315 17.25 20.47 -5.15
CA LEU A 315 16.12 20.98 -4.36
C LEU A 315 16.12 22.52 -4.26
N SER A 316 17.26 23.16 -4.44
CA SER A 316 17.38 24.62 -4.45
C SER A 316 16.85 25.29 -5.75
N ALA A 317 16.50 24.50 -6.76
CA ALA A 317 15.99 24.99 -8.05
C ALA A 317 14.71 25.84 -7.91
N HIS A 318 13.92 25.60 -6.86
CA HIS A 318 12.70 26.37 -6.59
C HIS A 318 12.46 26.54 -5.10
N SER A 319 12.32 27.79 -4.62
CA SER A 319 12.21 28.11 -3.20
C SER A 319 10.93 27.61 -2.53
N GLN A 320 9.86 27.40 -3.28
CA GLN A 320 8.57 26.90 -2.78
C GLN A 320 8.38 25.40 -3.04
N MET A 321 9.44 24.67 -3.37
CA MET A 321 9.39 23.23 -3.53
C MET A 321 9.22 22.55 -2.18
N GLU A 322 8.07 21.91 -1.99
CA GLU A 322 7.80 21.10 -0.80
C GLU A 322 8.55 19.76 -0.90
N LYS A 323 9.28 19.38 0.14
CA LYS A 323 10.14 18.19 0.17
C LYS A 323 9.53 17.13 1.07
N HIS A 324 9.17 15.99 0.50
CA HIS A 324 8.64 14.85 1.23
C HIS A 324 9.71 13.78 1.37
N LEU A 325 10.15 13.55 2.61
CA LEU A 325 11.05 12.45 2.95
C LEU A 325 10.28 11.13 2.95
N VAL A 326 10.71 10.19 2.13
CA VAL A 326 10.12 8.85 2.05
C VAL A 326 11.01 7.87 2.81
N VAL A 327 10.44 7.19 3.80
CA VAL A 327 11.12 6.21 4.66
C VAL A 327 10.36 4.89 4.59
N SER A 328 11.07 3.77 4.55
CA SER A 328 10.43 2.44 4.60
C SER A 328 10.18 2.02 6.06
N ALA A 329 8.97 1.57 6.37
CA ALA A 329 8.62 1.01 7.68
C ALA A 329 9.30 -0.34 7.97
N THR A 330 9.93 -0.96 6.98
CA THR A 330 10.73 -2.20 7.14
C THR A 330 12.19 -1.94 7.47
N THR A 331 12.62 -0.67 7.50
CA THR A 331 13.98 -0.28 7.91
C THR A 331 14.11 -0.45 9.42
N LYS A 332 15.28 -0.87 9.90
CA LYS A 332 15.56 -0.91 11.35
C LYS A 332 15.42 0.48 11.92
N GLU A 333 14.81 0.62 13.11
CA GLU A 333 14.51 1.90 13.71
C GLU A 333 15.76 2.79 13.86
N GLN A 334 16.90 2.23 14.28
CA GLN A 334 18.15 2.98 14.39
C GLN A 334 18.65 3.52 13.05
N ASP A 335 18.56 2.71 11.98
CA ASP A 335 18.95 3.12 10.63
C ASP A 335 17.99 4.18 10.08
N ALA A 336 16.69 4.03 10.35
CA ALA A 336 15.67 5.00 9.96
C ALA A 336 15.85 6.35 10.71
N ALA A 337 16.24 6.33 11.97
CA ALA A 337 16.57 7.53 12.74
C ALA A 337 17.74 8.28 12.08
N GLN A 338 18.84 7.57 11.75
CA GLN A 338 19.99 8.15 11.07
C GLN A 338 19.64 8.73 9.70
N ILE A 339 18.78 8.02 8.93
CA ILE A 339 18.29 8.49 7.63
C ILE A 339 17.53 9.80 7.83
N ILE A 340 16.57 9.85 8.75
CA ILE A 340 15.79 11.05 9.02
C ILE A 340 16.74 12.21 9.44
N ASP A 341 17.63 11.99 10.39
CA ASP A 341 18.53 13.03 10.90
C ASP A 341 19.43 13.58 9.78
N LEU A 342 19.95 12.75 8.89
CA LEU A 342 20.75 13.19 7.76
C LEU A 342 19.93 13.96 6.71
N PHE A 343 18.75 13.45 6.37
CA PHE A 343 17.89 14.13 5.39
C PHE A 343 17.28 15.43 5.95
N MET A 344 17.33 15.69 7.28
CA MET A 344 17.00 17.01 7.84
C MET A 344 17.89 18.12 7.28
N GLU A 345 19.09 17.84 6.79
CA GLU A 345 19.94 18.81 6.07
C GLU A 345 19.28 19.32 4.77
N CYS A 346 18.38 18.53 4.16
CA CYS A 346 17.58 18.97 3.03
C CYS A 346 16.32 19.75 3.45
N SER A 347 16.09 19.93 4.75
CA SER A 347 14.91 20.57 5.34
C SER A 347 13.60 20.00 4.76
N PRO A 348 13.29 18.72 4.99
CA PRO A 348 12.04 18.12 4.55
C PRO A 348 10.86 18.76 5.26
N ASP A 349 9.81 19.06 4.52
CA ASP A 349 8.58 19.65 5.06
C ASP A 349 7.64 18.58 5.63
N ARG A 350 7.76 17.34 5.17
CA ARG A 350 6.90 16.21 5.56
C ARG A 350 7.62 14.87 5.43
N VAL A 351 7.06 13.85 6.09
CA VAL A 351 7.53 12.47 5.95
C VAL A 351 6.39 11.55 5.50
N ILE A 352 6.76 10.54 4.74
CA ILE A 352 5.90 9.46 4.27
C ILE A 352 6.53 8.14 4.71
N PHE A 353 5.75 7.27 5.35
CA PHE A 353 6.18 5.90 5.59
C PHE A 353 5.55 4.96 4.58
N THR A 354 6.39 4.15 3.96
CA THR A 354 6.00 3.15 2.95
C THR A 354 6.19 1.74 3.48
N LYS A 355 5.63 0.75 2.75
CA LYS A 355 5.77 -0.68 3.04
C LYS A 355 5.25 -1.06 4.43
N THR A 356 4.17 -0.38 4.86
CA THR A 356 3.54 -0.69 6.15
C THR A 356 2.79 -2.02 6.11
N ASP A 357 2.58 -2.58 4.94
CA ASP A 357 2.05 -3.93 4.67
C ASP A 357 3.12 -5.04 4.77
N GLU A 358 4.40 -4.68 4.66
CA GLU A 358 5.52 -5.61 4.74
C GLU A 358 6.04 -5.80 6.19
N THR A 359 5.45 -5.12 7.18
CA THR A 359 5.82 -5.23 8.60
C THR A 359 4.60 -5.51 9.48
N ASN A 360 4.82 -6.28 10.54
CA ASN A 360 3.77 -6.57 11.54
C ASN A 360 3.70 -5.48 12.63
N THR A 361 4.67 -4.57 12.69
CA THR A 361 4.75 -3.54 13.74
C THR A 361 5.05 -2.18 13.14
N ILE A 362 4.35 -1.15 13.60
CA ILE A 362 4.46 0.21 13.09
C ILE A 362 4.87 1.22 14.16
N GLY A 363 5.16 0.78 15.38
CA GLY A 363 5.52 1.63 16.50
C GLY A 363 6.76 2.50 16.25
N MET A 364 7.66 2.07 15.35
CA MET A 364 8.79 2.88 14.93
C MET A 364 8.37 4.25 14.37
N VAL A 365 7.21 4.38 13.75
CA VAL A 365 6.70 5.67 13.23
C VAL A 365 6.51 6.64 14.39
N VAL A 366 5.91 6.18 15.48
CA VAL A 366 5.73 6.99 16.70
C VAL A 366 7.08 7.29 17.33
N ASN A 367 7.95 6.29 17.50
CA ASN A 367 9.27 6.44 18.10
C ASN A 367 10.15 7.48 17.37
N LEU A 368 10.06 7.54 16.05
CA LEU A 368 10.87 8.42 15.21
C LEU A 368 10.32 9.84 15.12
N LEU A 369 8.99 10.02 15.22
CA LEU A 369 8.35 11.31 14.99
C LEU A 369 7.84 11.99 16.26
N ALA A 370 7.71 11.27 17.38
CA ALA A 370 7.31 11.88 18.64
C ALA A 370 8.24 13.05 19.00
N HIS A 371 7.63 14.21 19.28
CA HIS A 371 8.32 15.46 19.61
C HIS A 371 9.24 16.03 18.51
N LYS A 372 9.13 15.55 17.25
CA LYS A 372 9.81 16.16 16.10
C LYS A 372 8.86 17.06 15.30
N GLU A 373 9.40 18.17 14.81
CA GLU A 373 8.70 19.10 13.92
C GLU A 373 8.71 18.60 12.47
N LEU A 374 8.38 17.33 12.25
CA LEU A 374 8.32 16.71 10.93
C LEU A 374 6.96 16.02 10.77
N PRO A 375 5.98 16.67 10.11
CA PRO A 375 4.64 16.13 9.98
C PRO A 375 4.57 14.87 9.14
N LEU A 376 3.79 13.89 9.60
CA LEU A 376 3.44 12.70 8.82
C LEU A 376 2.33 13.04 7.83
N SER A 377 2.56 12.76 6.53
CA SER A 377 1.61 13.08 5.45
C SER A 377 0.86 11.88 4.91
N PHE A 378 1.55 10.79 4.62
CA PHE A 378 0.96 9.57 4.09
C PHE A 378 1.57 8.32 4.70
N LEU A 379 0.77 7.24 4.67
CA LEU A 379 1.20 5.86 4.89
C LEU A 379 0.89 5.06 3.62
N SER A 380 1.89 4.34 3.08
CA SER A 380 1.69 3.46 1.93
C SER A 380 1.73 2.01 2.40
N ASN A 381 0.64 1.28 2.11
CA ASN A 381 0.30 -0.02 2.71
C ASN A 381 0.08 -1.13 1.67
N GLY A 382 0.77 -1.06 0.53
CA GLY A 382 0.72 -2.09 -0.49
C GLY A 382 1.33 -1.64 -1.81
N GLN A 383 1.06 -2.35 -2.90
CA GLN A 383 1.66 -2.13 -4.23
C GLN A 383 0.70 -1.55 -5.26
N SER A 384 -0.61 -1.53 -4.99
CA SER A 384 -1.63 -1.02 -5.93
C SER A 384 -1.58 0.50 -6.05
N VAL A 385 -1.76 1.00 -7.27
CA VAL A 385 -1.86 2.43 -7.59
C VAL A 385 -3.25 2.67 -8.17
N PRO A 386 -4.06 3.54 -7.60
CA PRO A 386 -3.79 4.49 -6.52
C PRO A 386 -4.05 3.97 -5.09
N ASP A 387 -4.71 2.83 -4.91
CA ASP A 387 -5.46 2.45 -3.71
C ASP A 387 -4.62 2.30 -2.43
N ASP A 388 -3.35 1.86 -2.55
CA ASP A 388 -2.51 1.53 -1.40
C ASP A 388 -1.70 2.74 -0.89
N ILE A 389 -2.34 3.89 -0.77
CA ILE A 389 -1.82 5.06 -0.07
C ILE A 389 -2.96 5.72 0.70
N ILE A 390 -2.72 6.00 1.97
CA ILE A 390 -3.72 6.64 2.84
C ILE A 390 -3.16 7.94 3.42
N PRO A 391 -3.95 9.02 3.43
CA PRO A 391 -3.60 10.21 4.19
C PRO A 391 -3.38 9.85 5.66
N ALA A 392 -2.27 10.30 6.22
CA ALA A 392 -1.92 10.01 7.61
C ALA A 392 -2.69 10.93 8.55
N THR A 393 -3.51 10.33 9.40
CA THR A 393 -4.16 10.99 10.52
C THR A 393 -3.84 10.26 11.83
N ALA A 394 -4.04 10.93 12.94
CA ALA A 394 -3.82 10.32 14.25
C ALA A 394 -4.75 9.10 14.46
N GLU A 395 -5.98 9.16 13.96
CA GLU A 395 -6.95 8.08 14.04
C GLU A 395 -6.49 6.86 13.25
N ARG A 396 -6.01 7.06 12.01
CA ARG A 396 -5.49 5.98 11.17
C ARG A 396 -4.27 5.30 11.77
N LEU A 397 -3.34 6.10 12.31
CA LEU A 397 -2.16 5.56 12.98
C LEU A 397 -2.55 4.81 14.27
N ALA A 398 -3.50 5.34 15.06
CA ALA A 398 -4.04 4.67 16.24
C ALA A 398 -4.70 3.33 15.89
N GLU A 399 -5.53 3.28 14.85
CA GLU A 399 -6.12 2.03 14.34
C GLU A 399 -5.04 1.00 13.97
N MET A 400 -3.96 1.43 13.33
CA MET A 400 -2.87 0.53 12.94
C MET A 400 -2.08 0.02 14.16
N LEU A 401 -1.84 0.86 15.17
CA LEU A 401 -1.15 0.49 16.40
C LEU A 401 -1.97 -0.46 17.29
N LEU A 402 -3.29 -0.41 17.20
CA LEU A 402 -4.20 -1.27 17.96
C LEU A 402 -4.57 -2.59 17.23
N ARG A 403 -4.10 -2.79 15.99
CA ARG A 403 -4.33 -4.04 15.24
C ARG A 403 -3.68 -5.26 15.91
N GLU A 404 -4.22 -6.46 15.55
CA GLU A 404 -3.64 -7.75 15.97
C GLU A 404 -2.36 -8.07 15.24
#